data_39fa7bd4426362b89b35b3d2f58a51c4
#
_entry.id   39fa7bd4426362b89b35b3d2f58a51c4
#
_cell.length_a   1.000
_cell.length_b   1.000
_cell.length_c   1.000
_cell.angle_alpha   90.00
_cell.angle_beta   90.00
_cell.angle_gamma   90.00
#
_symmetry.space_group_name_H-M   'P 1'
#
loop_
_entity.id
_entity.type
_entity.pdbx_description
1 polymer ?
#
loop_
_entity_poly.entity_id
_entity_poly.type
_entity_poly.pdbx_seq_one_letter_code
_entity_poly.pdbx_strand_id
1 'polypeptide(L)'
;LFVSGRALTLNTMTKDAERGKLKRRAIATPGMQIRGFVYFVETLARAICEKLEQSGLPVGGNEKKAKLANVVRKMMTNSQDTELSFTITGDNTKWNENQNPRMFLAMITYITRNQPEWFRNVLSVAPIMFSNKMARLGKGYMFESKSMRLRTQIPAEMLANIDLKYFNEPTRKKIEKIRPLLMEGTASLSPGMMMGMFNMLSTVLGVSILNLGQKRYTKTTYWWDGLQSSDDFALIVNAPNHEGIQSGVDRFYRTCKLVGINMSKKKSYINRTGTFEFTSFFYRYGFVANFSMELPSFGVSGINESADMSIGVTVIKNNMINNDLGPATAQMALQLFIKDYRYTYRCHRGDTQIQTRRSFELKKLWEQTRSKAGLLVSDGGPNLYNIRNLHIPEVCLKWELMDEDYRGRLCNPLNPFVSHKEIESVNNAVVMPAHGPAKSMEYDAVATTHSWIPKRNRSILNTSQRGILEDEQMYQKCCNLFEKFFPSSSYRRPVGISSMVEAMVSRARIDARIDFESGRIKKEEFAEIMKICSTIEELRRQR
;
A
#
# COMPACT_ATOMS: atom_id res chain seq x y z
N LEU A 1 -6.68 -3.66 -31.90
CA LEU A 1 -5.53 -4.32 -31.23
C LEU A 1 -5.55 -4.19 -29.71
N PHE A 2 -6.06 -3.10 -29.15
CA PHE A 2 -6.29 -2.98 -27.70
C PHE A 2 -7.41 -3.89 -27.17
N VAL A 3 -8.21 -4.44 -28.03
CA VAL A 3 -9.34 -5.33 -27.72
C VAL A 3 -8.91 -6.81 -27.73
N SER A 4 -7.60 -7.11 -27.83
CA SER A 4 -7.16 -8.48 -27.67
C SER A 4 -7.55 -8.96 -26.26
N GLY A 5 -8.15 -10.13 -26.13
CA GLY A 5 -8.65 -10.66 -24.86
C GLY A 5 -7.60 -10.68 -23.73
N ARG A 6 -6.31 -10.65 -24.05
CA ARG A 6 -5.21 -10.52 -23.09
C ARG A 6 -5.18 -9.17 -22.38
N ALA A 7 -5.45 -8.06 -23.05
CA ALA A 7 -5.44 -6.73 -22.43
C ALA A 7 -6.60 -6.53 -21.44
N LEU A 8 -7.72 -7.21 -21.67
CA LEU A 8 -8.90 -7.16 -20.79
C LEU A 8 -8.84 -8.17 -19.64
N THR A 9 -7.84 -9.05 -19.64
CA THR A 9 -7.77 -10.15 -18.68
C THR A 9 -7.07 -9.72 -17.41
N LEU A 10 -7.74 -9.92 -16.28
CA LEU A 10 -7.22 -9.70 -14.93
C LEU A 10 -6.70 -11.01 -14.36
N ASN A 11 -5.55 -10.96 -13.73
CA ASN A 11 -5.06 -12.08 -12.92
C ASN A 11 -5.75 -12.02 -11.55
N THR A 12 -6.45 -13.09 -11.20
CA THR A 12 -7.11 -13.23 -9.90
C THR A 12 -6.29 -14.08 -8.96
N MET A 13 -6.17 -13.61 -7.73
CA MET A 13 -5.52 -14.36 -6.64
C MET A 13 -6.34 -14.22 -5.36
N THR A 14 -6.18 -15.15 -4.44
CA THR A 14 -6.72 -15.00 -3.10
C THR A 14 -5.76 -14.17 -2.26
N LYS A 15 -6.28 -13.16 -1.58
CA LYS A 15 -5.52 -12.39 -0.61
C LYS A 15 -5.06 -13.33 0.50
N ASP A 16 -3.79 -13.26 0.86
CA ASP A 16 -3.23 -14.01 1.97
C ASP A 16 -3.93 -13.67 3.28
N ALA A 17 -3.69 -14.45 4.33
CA ALA A 17 -4.42 -14.38 5.58
C ALA A 17 -4.62 -12.93 6.07
N GLU A 18 -5.86 -12.49 6.07
CA GLU A 18 -6.27 -11.22 6.65
C GLU A 18 -6.70 -11.44 8.10
N ARG A 19 -6.25 -10.55 8.99
CA ARG A 19 -6.68 -10.54 10.38
C ARG A 19 -8.20 -10.46 10.50
N GLY A 20 -8.77 -11.24 11.42
CA GLY A 20 -10.19 -11.19 11.74
C GLY A 20 -11.14 -11.66 10.63
N LYS A 21 -10.63 -12.26 9.55
CA LYS A 21 -11.47 -12.75 8.45
C LYS A 21 -11.32 -14.25 8.24
N LEU A 22 -12.41 -14.96 8.47
CA LEU A 22 -12.49 -16.42 8.23
C LEU A 22 -12.49 -16.78 6.74
N LYS A 23 -12.99 -15.90 5.88
CA LYS A 23 -13.09 -16.12 4.44
C LYS A 23 -12.07 -15.25 3.71
N ARG A 24 -11.26 -15.87 2.86
CA ARG A 24 -10.32 -15.15 1.98
C ARG A 24 -11.07 -14.35 0.94
N ARG A 25 -10.54 -13.17 0.61
CA ARG A 25 -11.05 -12.32 -0.46
C ARG A 25 -10.26 -12.53 -1.74
N ALA A 26 -10.93 -12.40 -2.89
CA ALA A 26 -10.26 -12.39 -4.17
C ALA A 26 -9.71 -10.98 -4.46
N ILE A 27 -8.47 -10.92 -4.93
CA ILE A 27 -7.86 -9.72 -5.46
C ILE A 27 -7.69 -9.91 -6.97
N ALA A 28 -7.92 -8.86 -7.72
CA ALA A 28 -7.65 -8.86 -9.15
C ALA A 28 -6.54 -7.86 -9.48
N THR A 29 -5.60 -8.29 -10.30
CA THR A 29 -4.47 -7.49 -10.73
C THR A 29 -4.55 -7.31 -12.25
N PRO A 30 -4.68 -6.09 -12.77
CA PRO A 30 -4.69 -5.85 -14.20
C PRO A 30 -3.30 -6.03 -14.81
N GLY A 31 -3.26 -6.35 -16.10
CA GLY A 31 -2.03 -6.34 -16.89
C GLY A 31 -1.43 -4.93 -17.00
N MET A 32 -0.17 -4.85 -17.41
CA MET A 32 0.56 -3.57 -17.50
C MET A 32 -0.12 -2.54 -18.42
N GLN A 33 -0.75 -3.00 -19.49
CA GLN A 33 -1.46 -2.13 -20.43
C GLN A 33 -2.61 -1.35 -19.75
N ILE A 34 -3.42 -2.03 -18.96
CA ILE A 34 -4.51 -1.38 -18.21
C ILE A 34 -3.95 -0.53 -17.06
N ARG A 35 -2.89 -0.99 -16.40
CA ARG A 35 -2.28 -0.25 -15.29
C ARG A 35 -1.83 1.14 -15.68
N GLY A 36 -1.27 1.31 -16.88
CA GLY A 36 -0.89 2.63 -17.39
C GLY A 36 -2.09 3.59 -17.43
N PHE A 37 -3.21 3.14 -17.97
CA PHE A 37 -4.42 3.97 -18.03
C PHE A 37 -5.08 4.18 -16.66
N VAL A 38 -5.06 3.16 -15.79
CA VAL A 38 -5.50 3.30 -14.39
C VAL A 38 -4.66 4.33 -13.66
N TYR A 39 -3.35 4.34 -13.88
CA TYR A 39 -2.44 5.30 -13.27
C TYR A 39 -2.80 6.75 -13.63
N PHE A 40 -3.12 7.04 -14.88
CA PHE A 40 -3.58 8.38 -15.28
C PHE A 40 -4.86 8.79 -14.55
N VAL A 41 -5.84 7.90 -14.49
CA VAL A 41 -7.11 8.16 -13.80
C VAL A 41 -6.90 8.36 -12.29
N GLU A 42 -6.12 7.49 -11.65
CA GLU A 42 -5.83 7.59 -10.22
C GLU A 42 -4.96 8.80 -9.87
N THR A 43 -4.05 9.23 -10.75
CA THR A 43 -3.25 10.44 -10.55
C THR A 43 -4.14 11.69 -10.59
N LEU A 44 -5.06 11.78 -11.55
CA LEU A 44 -6.05 12.86 -11.58
C LEU A 44 -6.92 12.85 -10.33
N ALA A 45 -7.46 11.68 -9.97
CA ALA A 45 -8.30 11.53 -8.80
C ALA A 45 -7.54 11.87 -7.50
N ARG A 46 -6.26 11.51 -7.40
CA ARG A 46 -5.39 11.87 -6.28
C ARG A 46 -5.25 13.39 -6.14
N ALA A 47 -4.95 14.09 -7.24
CA ALA A 47 -4.84 15.54 -7.24
C ALA A 47 -6.15 16.22 -6.80
N ILE A 48 -7.30 15.64 -7.15
CA ILE A 48 -8.60 16.12 -6.69
C ILE A 48 -8.76 15.82 -5.19
N CYS A 49 -8.48 14.60 -4.73
CA CYS A 49 -8.59 14.20 -3.32
C CYS A 49 -7.73 15.07 -2.39
N GLU A 50 -6.54 15.47 -2.82
CA GLU A 50 -5.64 16.35 -2.06
C GLU A 50 -6.24 17.75 -1.80
N LYS A 51 -7.15 18.20 -2.67
CA LYS A 51 -7.84 19.48 -2.53
C LYS A 51 -9.17 19.39 -1.77
N LEU A 52 -9.66 18.17 -1.52
CA LEU A 52 -10.92 17.96 -0.84
C LEU A 52 -10.69 17.71 0.66
N GLU A 53 -11.25 18.56 1.50
CA GLU A 53 -11.14 18.43 2.96
C GLU A 53 -11.75 17.12 3.47
N GLN A 54 -12.84 16.66 2.86
CA GLN A 54 -13.57 15.45 3.25
C GLN A 54 -12.91 14.15 2.76
N SER A 55 -11.85 14.23 1.97
CA SER A 55 -11.17 13.05 1.49
C SER A 55 -10.20 12.47 2.54
N GLY A 56 -10.40 11.23 2.93
CA GLY A 56 -9.47 10.47 3.79
C GLY A 56 -8.27 9.88 3.05
N LEU A 57 -8.19 10.03 1.72
CA LEU A 57 -7.09 9.62 0.86
C LEU A 57 -6.55 10.84 0.09
N PRO A 58 -5.25 10.90 -0.22
CA PRO A 58 -4.17 9.93 0.02
C PRO A 58 -3.52 10.00 1.41
N VAL A 59 -4.14 10.68 2.34
CA VAL A 59 -3.59 10.99 3.66
C VAL A 59 -3.49 9.74 4.54
N GLY A 60 -2.42 9.60 5.30
CA GLY A 60 -2.19 8.49 6.22
C GLY A 60 -1.62 8.93 7.58
N GLY A 61 -1.52 7.97 8.51
CA GLY A 61 -0.88 8.19 9.81
C GLY A 61 -1.44 9.36 10.62
N ASN A 62 -0.56 10.17 11.21
CA ASN A 62 -0.93 11.30 12.08
C ASN A 62 -1.64 12.44 11.33
N GLU A 63 -1.34 12.64 10.05
CA GLU A 63 -2.03 13.63 9.22
C GLU A 63 -3.52 13.30 9.09
N LYS A 64 -3.86 12.02 8.99
CA LYS A 64 -5.25 11.56 8.97
C LYS A 64 -5.99 11.87 10.27
N LYS A 65 -5.30 11.74 11.41
CA LYS A 65 -5.85 12.12 12.74
C LYS A 65 -6.15 13.62 12.80
N ALA A 66 -5.19 14.44 12.34
CA ALA A 66 -5.36 15.89 12.31
C ALA A 66 -6.53 16.31 11.39
N LYS A 67 -6.63 15.68 10.22
CA LYS A 67 -7.73 15.93 9.28
C LYS A 67 -9.09 15.57 9.87
N LEU A 68 -9.18 14.42 10.54
CA LEU A 68 -10.38 13.99 11.22
C LEU A 68 -10.80 14.98 12.32
N ALA A 69 -9.86 15.37 13.18
CA ALA A 69 -10.10 16.35 14.25
C ALA A 69 -10.56 17.71 13.69
N ASN A 70 -9.97 18.17 12.58
CA ASN A 70 -10.33 19.44 11.94
C ASN A 70 -11.75 19.40 11.36
N VAL A 71 -12.15 18.32 10.68
CA VAL A 71 -13.51 18.19 10.13
C VAL A 71 -14.53 18.20 11.27
N VAL A 72 -14.29 17.44 12.33
CA VAL A 72 -15.21 17.42 13.49
C VAL A 72 -15.29 18.79 14.15
N ARG A 73 -14.17 19.46 14.38
CA ARG A 73 -14.16 20.82 14.96
C ARG A 73 -14.95 21.80 14.09
N LYS A 74 -14.76 21.77 12.77
CA LYS A 74 -15.49 22.62 11.82
C LYS A 74 -17.00 22.37 11.91
N MET A 75 -17.41 21.14 12.03
CA MET A 75 -18.82 20.80 12.18
C MET A 75 -19.41 21.26 13.50
N MET A 76 -18.66 21.10 14.59
CA MET A 76 -19.10 21.58 15.91
C MET A 76 -19.22 23.12 15.97
N THR A 77 -18.27 23.84 15.35
CA THR A 77 -18.33 25.32 15.28
C THR A 77 -19.44 25.82 14.37
N ASN A 78 -19.83 25.06 13.36
CA ASN A 78 -20.89 25.44 12.42
C ASN A 78 -22.29 25.00 12.89
N SER A 79 -22.40 24.15 13.92
CA SER A 79 -23.70 23.77 14.50
C SER A 79 -24.21 24.89 15.42
N GLN A 80 -25.50 25.12 15.38
CA GLN A 80 -26.17 26.02 16.35
C GLN A 80 -26.34 25.29 17.68
N ASP A 81 -26.28 26.00 18.79
CA ASP A 81 -26.42 25.43 20.15
C ASP A 81 -27.69 24.64 20.36
N THR A 82 -28.73 24.93 19.57
CA THR A 82 -30.01 24.24 19.58
C THR A 82 -30.09 23.00 18.70
N GLU A 83 -29.06 22.67 17.95
CA GLU A 83 -29.08 21.53 17.03
C GLU A 83 -28.62 20.25 17.72
N LEU A 84 -29.34 19.18 17.41
CA LEU A 84 -28.89 17.81 17.73
C LEU A 84 -27.86 17.37 16.74
N SER A 85 -26.79 16.74 17.23
CA SER A 85 -25.68 16.23 16.43
C SER A 85 -25.60 14.72 16.61
N PHE A 86 -25.64 13.98 15.49
CA PHE A 86 -25.47 12.53 15.48
C PHE A 86 -24.31 12.15 14.59
N THR A 87 -23.48 11.24 15.09
CA THR A 87 -22.37 10.69 14.33
C THR A 87 -22.73 9.32 13.77
N ILE A 88 -22.34 9.07 12.55
CA ILE A 88 -22.56 7.81 11.86
C ILE A 88 -21.22 7.26 11.42
N THR A 89 -20.88 6.09 11.91
CA THR A 89 -19.78 5.27 11.37
C THR A 89 -20.35 4.34 10.34
N GLY A 90 -19.78 4.32 9.16
CA GLY A 90 -20.29 3.51 8.08
C GLY A 90 -19.24 2.73 7.32
N ASP A 91 -19.57 1.47 7.04
CA ASP A 91 -18.86 0.58 6.13
C ASP A 91 -19.79 0.25 4.97
N ASN A 92 -19.28 0.25 3.76
CA ASN A 92 -20.06 -0.02 2.58
C ASN A 92 -19.95 -1.49 2.16
N THR A 93 -21.10 -2.14 1.99
CA THR A 93 -21.18 -3.54 1.59
C THR A 93 -20.87 -3.69 0.12
N LYS A 94 -19.93 -4.59 -0.21
CA LYS A 94 -19.55 -4.90 -1.59
C LYS A 94 -19.23 -3.63 -2.40
N TRP A 95 -18.42 -2.76 -1.80
CA TRP A 95 -18.06 -1.46 -2.36
C TRP A 95 -17.67 -1.54 -3.82
N ASN A 96 -16.68 -2.36 -4.14
CA ASN A 96 -16.15 -2.46 -5.49
C ASN A 96 -17.14 -3.16 -6.45
N GLU A 97 -17.81 -4.23 -6.00
CA GLU A 97 -18.71 -5.01 -6.84
C GLU A 97 -19.97 -4.23 -7.26
N ASN A 98 -20.39 -3.26 -6.45
CA ASN A 98 -21.57 -2.45 -6.73
C ASN A 98 -21.27 -1.21 -7.60
N GLN A 99 -19.99 -0.86 -7.77
CA GLN A 99 -19.59 0.30 -8.57
C GLN A 99 -19.42 -0.07 -10.04
N ASN A 100 -20.19 0.55 -10.90
CA ASN A 100 -20.13 0.30 -12.34
C ASN A 100 -19.05 1.16 -13.01
N PRO A 101 -18.14 0.59 -13.81
CA PRO A 101 -17.15 1.34 -14.58
C PRO A 101 -17.72 2.46 -15.45
N ARG A 102 -18.93 2.27 -15.99
CA ARG A 102 -19.62 3.28 -16.80
C ARG A 102 -19.98 4.54 -15.99
N MET A 103 -20.25 4.39 -14.70
CA MET A 103 -20.46 5.54 -13.82
C MET A 103 -19.18 6.36 -13.68
N PHE A 104 -18.04 5.70 -13.51
CA PHE A 104 -16.75 6.38 -13.47
C PHE A 104 -16.41 7.04 -14.81
N LEU A 105 -16.79 6.43 -15.93
CA LEU A 105 -16.65 7.05 -17.26
C LEU A 105 -17.45 8.36 -17.32
N ALA A 106 -18.71 8.35 -16.92
CA ALA A 106 -19.55 9.55 -16.89
C ALA A 106 -18.96 10.63 -15.97
N MET A 107 -18.46 10.24 -14.80
CA MET A 107 -17.82 11.14 -13.83
C MET A 107 -16.55 11.78 -14.40
N ILE A 108 -15.66 10.99 -15.02
CA ILE A 108 -14.44 11.49 -15.67
C ILE A 108 -14.82 12.44 -16.81
N THR A 109 -15.76 12.08 -17.65
CA THR A 109 -16.23 12.92 -18.77
C THR A 109 -16.74 14.26 -18.28
N TYR A 110 -17.47 14.29 -17.17
CA TYR A 110 -17.97 15.53 -16.59
C TYR A 110 -16.85 16.38 -15.98
N ILE A 111 -15.96 15.77 -15.20
CA ILE A 111 -14.83 16.48 -14.55
C ILE A 111 -13.91 17.09 -15.60
N THR A 112 -13.68 16.39 -16.71
CA THR A 112 -12.73 16.79 -17.76
C THR A 112 -13.39 17.47 -18.95
N ARG A 113 -14.66 17.89 -18.85
CA ARG A 113 -15.43 18.44 -19.97
C ARG A 113 -14.78 19.64 -20.69
N ASN A 114 -14.00 20.42 -19.96
CA ASN A 114 -13.29 21.60 -20.47
C ASN A 114 -11.83 21.31 -20.87
N GLN A 115 -11.41 20.05 -20.83
CA GLN A 115 -10.06 19.63 -21.20
C GLN A 115 -9.99 19.20 -22.67
N PRO A 116 -8.81 19.21 -23.29
CA PRO A 116 -8.60 18.74 -24.65
C PRO A 116 -9.13 17.32 -24.88
N GLU A 117 -9.58 17.05 -26.08
CA GLU A 117 -10.22 15.77 -26.44
C GLU A 117 -9.28 14.57 -26.21
N TRP A 118 -8.02 14.69 -26.59
CA TRP A 118 -7.02 13.64 -26.38
C TRP A 118 -6.88 13.24 -24.90
N PHE A 119 -6.91 14.22 -23.99
CA PHE A 119 -6.80 13.98 -22.55
C PHE A 119 -8.04 13.23 -22.03
N ARG A 120 -9.23 13.64 -22.45
CA ARG A 120 -10.49 12.95 -22.12
C ARG A 120 -10.48 11.50 -22.62
N ASN A 121 -10.00 11.28 -23.85
CA ASN A 121 -9.91 9.97 -24.45
C ASN A 121 -8.97 9.04 -23.69
N VAL A 122 -7.79 9.50 -23.30
CA VAL A 122 -6.84 8.72 -22.48
C VAL A 122 -7.44 8.28 -21.15
N LEU A 123 -8.12 9.19 -20.44
CA LEU A 123 -8.75 8.88 -19.16
C LEU A 123 -9.96 7.94 -19.29
N SER A 124 -10.63 7.95 -20.42
CA SER A 124 -11.81 7.11 -20.68
C SER A 124 -11.45 5.64 -20.95
N VAL A 125 -10.22 5.34 -21.36
CA VAL A 125 -9.80 3.99 -21.73
C VAL A 125 -9.97 2.99 -20.58
N ALA A 126 -9.48 3.30 -19.37
CA ALA A 126 -9.54 2.37 -18.25
C ALA A 126 -10.98 2.00 -17.84
N PRO A 127 -11.93 2.93 -17.65
CA PRO A 127 -13.32 2.58 -17.36
C PRO A 127 -13.98 1.74 -18.48
N ILE A 128 -13.70 2.04 -19.76
CA ILE A 128 -14.21 1.27 -20.89
C ILE A 128 -13.67 -0.16 -20.85
N MET A 129 -12.38 -0.32 -20.64
CA MET A 129 -11.74 -1.64 -20.52
C MET A 129 -12.32 -2.44 -19.35
N PHE A 130 -12.52 -1.82 -18.19
CA PHE A 130 -13.12 -2.49 -17.03
C PHE A 130 -14.59 -2.88 -17.22
N SER A 131 -15.30 -2.26 -18.16
CA SER A 131 -16.67 -2.68 -18.49
C SER A 131 -16.72 -4.06 -19.17
N ASN A 132 -15.64 -4.48 -19.83
CA ASN A 132 -15.53 -5.74 -20.56
C ASN A 132 -14.43 -6.66 -19.99
N LYS A 133 -14.14 -6.55 -18.69
CA LYS A 133 -13.07 -7.30 -18.04
C LYS A 133 -13.36 -8.79 -17.96
N MET A 134 -12.29 -9.57 -18.07
CA MET A 134 -12.29 -11.00 -17.90
C MET A 134 -11.31 -11.40 -16.81
N ALA A 135 -11.56 -12.52 -16.11
CA ALA A 135 -10.64 -13.09 -15.15
C ALA A 135 -9.92 -14.28 -15.73
N ARG A 136 -8.62 -14.36 -15.54
CA ARG A 136 -7.85 -15.57 -15.80
C ARG A 136 -8.04 -16.52 -14.63
N LEU A 137 -8.41 -17.77 -14.92
CA LEU A 137 -8.74 -18.76 -13.90
C LEU A 137 -7.52 -19.43 -13.27
N GLY A 138 -6.31 -18.97 -13.57
CA GLY A 138 -5.07 -19.51 -13.04
C GLY A 138 -4.75 -20.91 -13.59
N LYS A 139 -4.05 -21.71 -12.77
CA LYS A 139 -3.57 -23.04 -13.17
C LYS A 139 -4.63 -24.16 -13.09
N GLY A 140 -5.86 -23.83 -12.70
CA GLY A 140 -6.93 -24.79 -12.56
C GLY A 140 -7.12 -25.35 -11.13
N TYR A 141 -7.92 -26.39 -11.01
CA TYR A 141 -8.22 -27.05 -9.73
C TYR A 141 -7.19 -28.10 -9.37
N MET A 142 -6.78 -28.11 -8.12
CA MET A 142 -5.92 -29.15 -7.58
C MET A 142 -6.76 -30.15 -6.81
N PHE A 143 -6.66 -31.44 -7.18
CA PHE A 143 -7.26 -32.56 -6.48
C PHE A 143 -6.22 -33.22 -5.60
N GLU A 144 -6.59 -33.45 -4.35
CA GLU A 144 -5.86 -34.33 -3.45
C GLU A 144 -6.63 -35.63 -3.35
N SER A 145 -5.96 -36.75 -3.62
CA SER A 145 -6.55 -38.08 -3.33
C SER A 145 -6.69 -38.26 -1.82
N LYS A 146 -7.66 -39.06 -1.38
CA LYS A 146 -7.85 -39.39 0.04
C LYS A 146 -6.59 -39.94 0.74
N SER A 147 -5.64 -40.42 -0.03
CA SER A 147 -4.35 -40.96 0.47
C SER A 147 -3.24 -39.90 0.53
N MET A 148 -3.49 -38.65 0.19
CA MET A 148 -2.51 -37.53 0.08
C MET A 148 -1.28 -37.80 -0.84
N ARG A 149 -1.26 -38.92 -1.56
CA ARG A 149 -0.11 -39.33 -2.37
C ARG A 149 -0.13 -38.81 -3.81
N LEU A 150 -1.31 -38.42 -4.30
CA LEU A 150 -1.48 -37.93 -5.67
C LEU A 150 -2.18 -36.57 -5.63
N ARG A 151 -1.50 -35.56 -6.13
CA ARG A 151 -2.07 -34.27 -6.42
C ARG A 151 -2.17 -34.11 -7.93
N THR A 152 -3.38 -34.12 -8.43
CA THR A 152 -3.65 -33.91 -9.87
C THR A 152 -4.21 -32.52 -10.06
N GLN A 153 -3.61 -31.76 -10.95
CA GLN A 153 -4.09 -30.46 -11.34
C GLN A 153 -4.89 -30.56 -12.63
N ILE A 154 -6.15 -30.11 -12.59
CA ILE A 154 -7.00 -30.03 -13.78
C ILE A 154 -6.89 -28.61 -14.33
N PRO A 155 -6.41 -28.41 -15.57
CA PRO A 155 -6.37 -27.12 -16.21
C PRO A 155 -7.73 -26.44 -16.24
N ALA A 156 -7.77 -25.13 -16.06
CA ALA A 156 -9.02 -24.36 -16.06
C ALA A 156 -9.80 -24.50 -17.39
N GLU A 157 -9.11 -24.70 -18.49
CA GLU A 157 -9.67 -24.91 -19.82
C GLU A 157 -10.50 -26.19 -19.89
N MET A 158 -10.10 -27.23 -19.17
CA MET A 158 -10.84 -28.49 -19.10
C MET A 158 -12.14 -28.39 -18.31
N LEU A 159 -12.31 -27.39 -17.44
CA LEU A 159 -13.54 -27.21 -16.65
C LEU A 159 -14.79 -27.01 -17.50
N ALA A 160 -14.64 -26.52 -18.71
CA ALA A 160 -15.76 -26.37 -19.64
C ALA A 160 -16.39 -27.73 -20.03
N ASN A 161 -15.57 -28.76 -20.22
CA ASN A 161 -15.98 -30.04 -20.79
C ASN A 161 -15.85 -31.22 -19.83
N ILE A 162 -15.33 -31.04 -18.60
CA ILE A 162 -15.12 -32.13 -17.66
C ILE A 162 -16.43 -32.72 -17.15
N ASP A 163 -16.49 -34.05 -16.98
CA ASP A 163 -17.65 -34.73 -16.42
C ASP A 163 -17.80 -34.37 -14.92
N LEU A 164 -18.95 -33.82 -14.57
CA LEU A 164 -19.24 -33.36 -13.21
C LEU A 164 -19.42 -34.46 -12.18
N LYS A 165 -19.59 -35.71 -12.61
CA LYS A 165 -19.74 -36.85 -11.69
C LYS A 165 -18.51 -37.10 -10.81
N TYR A 166 -17.34 -36.64 -11.24
CA TYR A 166 -16.09 -36.77 -10.47
C TYR A 166 -15.98 -35.78 -9.29
N PHE A 167 -16.91 -34.82 -9.17
CA PHE A 167 -16.86 -33.80 -8.14
C PHE A 167 -17.93 -34.01 -7.08
N ASN A 168 -17.64 -33.60 -5.85
CA ASN A 168 -18.66 -33.51 -4.81
C ASN A 168 -19.70 -32.44 -5.15
N GLU A 169 -20.88 -32.56 -4.57
CA GLU A 169 -22.03 -31.71 -4.88
C GLU A 169 -21.74 -30.18 -4.74
N PRO A 170 -21.05 -29.69 -3.68
CA PRO A 170 -20.73 -28.26 -3.56
C PRO A 170 -19.80 -27.76 -4.68
N THR A 171 -18.84 -28.57 -5.12
CA THR A 171 -17.92 -28.24 -6.21
C THR A 171 -18.63 -28.29 -7.55
N ARG A 172 -19.48 -29.29 -7.78
CA ARG A 172 -20.32 -29.40 -8.97
C ARG A 172 -21.16 -28.16 -9.18
N LYS A 173 -21.91 -27.74 -8.17
CA LYS A 173 -22.72 -26.51 -8.21
C LYS A 173 -21.92 -25.26 -8.54
N LYS A 174 -20.66 -25.19 -8.08
CA LYS A 174 -19.77 -24.06 -8.41
C LYS A 174 -19.32 -24.10 -9.88
N ILE A 175 -18.93 -25.27 -10.37
CA ILE A 175 -18.49 -25.45 -11.75
C ILE A 175 -19.66 -25.17 -12.71
N GLU A 176 -20.85 -25.67 -12.42
CA GLU A 176 -22.07 -25.38 -13.20
C GLU A 176 -22.37 -23.88 -13.35
N LYS A 177 -22.19 -23.13 -12.27
CA LYS A 177 -22.35 -21.65 -12.30
C LYS A 177 -21.28 -20.94 -13.12
N ILE A 178 -20.07 -21.47 -13.18
CA ILE A 178 -18.96 -20.84 -13.89
C ILE A 178 -18.95 -21.22 -15.36
N ARG A 179 -19.39 -22.42 -15.73
CA ARG A 179 -19.38 -22.94 -17.11
C ARG A 179 -19.89 -21.96 -18.18
N PRO A 180 -21.06 -21.33 -18.00
CA PRO A 180 -21.57 -20.38 -18.99
C PRO A 180 -20.72 -19.14 -19.20
N LEU A 181 -19.82 -18.87 -18.25
CA LEU A 181 -18.94 -17.69 -18.24
C LEU A 181 -17.53 -18.00 -18.76
N LEU A 182 -17.24 -19.28 -19.02
CA LEU A 182 -15.91 -19.72 -19.46
C LEU A 182 -15.71 -19.46 -20.96
N MET A 183 -14.60 -18.81 -21.28
CA MET A 183 -14.13 -18.57 -22.64
C MET A 183 -12.62 -18.81 -22.67
N GLU A 184 -12.16 -19.89 -23.31
CA GLU A 184 -10.74 -20.20 -23.54
C GLU A 184 -9.82 -19.95 -22.31
N GLY A 185 -10.14 -20.55 -21.16
CA GLY A 185 -9.36 -20.40 -19.92
C GLY A 185 -9.55 -19.08 -19.16
N THR A 186 -10.47 -18.24 -19.64
CA THR A 186 -10.90 -17.01 -18.98
C THR A 186 -12.38 -17.08 -18.61
N ALA A 187 -12.78 -16.26 -17.63
CA ALA A 187 -14.19 -16.12 -17.27
C ALA A 187 -14.61 -14.64 -17.36
N SER A 188 -15.77 -14.39 -17.94
CA SER A 188 -16.38 -13.07 -17.92
C SER A 188 -16.72 -12.68 -16.48
N LEU A 189 -16.40 -11.45 -16.10
CA LEU A 189 -16.68 -10.91 -14.77
C LEU A 189 -17.92 -10.02 -14.78
N SER A 190 -18.55 -9.93 -13.61
CA SER A 190 -19.68 -9.01 -13.39
C SER A 190 -19.31 -7.55 -13.70
N PRO A 191 -20.28 -6.68 -14.01
CA PRO A 191 -20.01 -5.29 -14.37
C PRO A 191 -19.39 -4.44 -13.26
N GLY A 192 -19.38 -4.89 -11.99
CA GLY A 192 -18.79 -4.15 -10.88
C GLY A 192 -17.26 -4.01 -10.97
N MET A 193 -16.69 -3.11 -10.20
CA MET A 193 -15.24 -2.98 -10.08
C MET A 193 -14.65 -4.11 -9.24
N MET A 194 -13.37 -4.40 -9.45
CA MET A 194 -12.64 -5.35 -8.61
C MET A 194 -11.91 -4.64 -7.48
N MET A 195 -11.60 -5.37 -6.40
CA MET A 195 -10.92 -4.83 -5.22
C MET A 195 -9.58 -4.19 -5.59
N GLY A 196 -9.36 -2.99 -5.06
CA GLY A 196 -8.12 -2.23 -5.21
C GLY A 196 -8.02 -1.37 -6.47
N MET A 197 -9.10 -1.25 -7.23
CA MET A 197 -9.15 -0.44 -8.44
C MET A 197 -9.97 0.82 -8.23
N PHE A 198 -9.47 1.95 -8.76
CA PHE A 198 -10.10 3.27 -8.66
C PHE A 198 -10.42 3.72 -7.22
N ASN A 199 -9.54 3.45 -6.27
CA ASN A 199 -9.76 3.84 -4.88
C ASN A 199 -9.86 5.36 -4.68
N MET A 200 -8.99 6.12 -5.34
CA MET A 200 -9.05 7.59 -5.27
C MET A 200 -10.32 8.12 -5.95
N LEU A 201 -10.61 7.63 -7.15
CA LEU A 201 -11.79 8.08 -7.89
C LEU A 201 -13.09 7.73 -7.18
N SER A 202 -13.19 6.56 -6.56
CA SER A 202 -14.34 6.16 -5.76
C SER A 202 -14.47 6.98 -4.48
N THR A 203 -13.35 7.42 -3.89
CA THR A 203 -13.35 8.37 -2.78
C THR A 203 -13.90 9.74 -3.23
N VAL A 204 -13.51 10.24 -4.40
CA VAL A 204 -14.07 11.48 -4.98
C VAL A 204 -15.59 11.36 -5.14
N LEU A 205 -16.09 10.20 -5.58
CA LEU A 205 -17.53 9.96 -5.66
C LEU A 205 -18.21 10.07 -4.29
N GLY A 206 -17.68 9.41 -3.27
CA GLY A 206 -18.22 9.47 -1.90
C GLY A 206 -18.19 10.88 -1.32
N VAL A 207 -17.08 11.61 -1.52
CA VAL A 207 -16.97 13.03 -1.11
C VAL A 207 -17.99 13.92 -1.83
N SER A 208 -18.28 13.64 -3.10
CA SER A 208 -19.31 14.39 -3.83
C SER A 208 -20.69 14.25 -3.19
N ILE A 209 -21.01 13.09 -2.61
CA ILE A 209 -22.25 12.89 -1.85
C ILE A 209 -22.22 13.66 -0.53
N LEU A 210 -21.08 13.66 0.16
CA LEU A 210 -20.92 14.45 1.38
C LEU A 210 -21.16 15.94 1.10
N ASN A 211 -20.58 16.46 0.01
CA ASN A 211 -20.72 17.86 -0.38
C ASN A 211 -22.18 18.28 -0.70
N LEU A 212 -23.02 17.35 -1.13
CA LEU A 212 -24.46 17.65 -1.33
C LEU A 212 -25.18 18.02 -0.05
N GLY A 213 -24.72 17.56 1.10
CA GLY A 213 -25.31 17.84 2.40
C GLY A 213 -24.76 19.04 3.14
N GLN A 214 -23.65 19.61 2.68
CA GLN A 214 -23.01 20.75 3.35
C GLN A 214 -23.79 22.07 3.21
N LYS A 215 -24.57 22.21 2.16
CA LYS A 215 -25.38 23.40 1.95
C LYS A 215 -26.68 23.27 2.72
N ARG A 216 -26.90 24.18 3.66
CA ARG A 216 -28.25 24.39 4.21
C ARG A 216 -29.12 24.94 3.09
N TYR A 217 -29.96 24.11 2.54
CA TYR A 217 -31.05 24.63 1.72
C TYR A 217 -32.05 25.33 2.63
N THR A 218 -32.48 26.52 2.26
CA THR A 218 -33.43 27.33 3.02
C THR A 218 -34.72 26.62 3.39
N LYS A 219 -34.99 25.45 2.81
CA LYS A 219 -36.16 24.60 3.07
C LYS A 219 -35.85 23.31 3.82
N THR A 220 -34.59 22.99 4.10
CA THR A 220 -34.22 21.74 4.80
C THR A 220 -33.77 22.04 6.22
N THR A 221 -34.33 21.29 7.16
CA THR A 221 -34.05 21.43 8.59
C THR A 221 -32.85 20.62 9.06
N TYR A 222 -32.07 20.06 8.14
CA TYR A 222 -30.88 19.26 8.44
C TYR A 222 -29.75 19.54 7.48
N TRP A 223 -28.56 19.24 7.92
CA TRP A 223 -27.35 19.25 7.11
C TRP A 223 -26.37 18.19 7.61
N TRP A 224 -25.42 17.78 6.75
CA TRP A 224 -24.40 16.83 7.12
C TRP A 224 -23.04 17.22 6.52
N ASP A 225 -21.99 16.71 7.15
CA ASP A 225 -20.63 16.69 6.63
C ASP A 225 -19.90 15.45 7.13
N GLY A 226 -18.69 15.18 6.66
CA GLY A 226 -17.96 14.00 7.11
C GLY A 226 -16.66 13.77 6.35
N LEU A 227 -16.19 12.54 6.43
CA LEU A 227 -15.00 12.04 5.76
C LEU A 227 -15.30 10.76 5.00
N GLN A 228 -14.68 10.61 3.85
CA GLN A 228 -14.76 9.42 3.00
C GLN A 228 -13.38 8.89 2.69
N SER A 229 -13.18 7.58 2.84
CA SER A 229 -11.94 6.89 2.49
C SER A 229 -12.27 5.54 1.86
N SER A 230 -12.37 5.47 0.53
CA SER A 230 -12.83 4.27 -0.17
C SER A 230 -14.20 3.80 0.38
N ASP A 231 -14.26 2.60 0.94
CA ASP A 231 -15.48 2.00 1.51
C ASP A 231 -15.86 2.51 2.91
N ASP A 232 -14.94 3.12 3.63
CA ASP A 232 -15.18 3.66 4.96
C ASP A 232 -15.63 5.13 4.89
N PHE A 233 -16.63 5.48 5.68
CA PHE A 233 -17.04 6.87 5.86
C PHE A 233 -17.40 7.17 7.32
N ALA A 234 -17.19 8.40 7.70
CA ALA A 234 -17.72 8.99 8.92
C ALA A 234 -18.59 10.18 8.55
N LEU A 235 -19.81 10.20 9.04
CA LEU A 235 -20.79 11.24 8.76
C LEU A 235 -21.26 11.84 10.07
N ILE A 236 -21.42 13.16 10.09
CA ILE A 236 -22.08 13.86 11.17
C ILE A 236 -23.32 14.54 10.58
N VAL A 237 -24.47 14.32 11.18
CA VAL A 237 -25.76 14.91 10.78
C VAL A 237 -26.23 15.82 11.89
N ASN A 238 -26.56 17.04 11.53
CA ASN A 238 -27.10 18.06 12.44
C ASN A 238 -28.51 18.44 12.04
N ALA A 239 -29.39 18.56 13.03
CA ALA A 239 -30.76 19.02 12.85
C ALA A 239 -31.35 19.53 14.18
N PRO A 240 -32.37 20.38 14.16
CA PRO A 240 -33.01 20.89 15.39
C PRO A 240 -33.79 19.83 16.17
N ASN A 241 -34.19 18.74 15.54
CA ASN A 241 -34.94 17.66 16.15
C ASN A 241 -34.62 16.28 15.59
N HIS A 242 -35.13 15.22 16.22
CA HIS A 242 -34.91 13.84 15.81
C HIS A 242 -35.49 13.51 14.42
N GLU A 243 -36.61 14.12 14.04
CA GLU A 243 -37.21 13.92 12.71
C GLU A 243 -36.30 14.47 11.61
N GLY A 244 -35.67 15.62 11.85
CA GLY A 244 -34.66 16.20 10.96
C GLY A 244 -33.45 15.30 10.82
N ILE A 245 -32.94 14.74 11.91
CA ILE A 245 -31.83 13.76 11.87
C ILE A 245 -32.23 12.55 11.03
N GLN A 246 -33.39 11.95 11.27
CA GLN A 246 -33.85 10.80 10.50
C GLN A 246 -34.02 11.14 9.03
N SER A 247 -34.61 12.29 8.71
CA SER A 247 -34.75 12.76 7.32
C SER A 247 -33.41 12.97 6.63
N GLY A 248 -32.44 13.53 7.35
CA GLY A 248 -31.04 13.70 6.84
C GLY A 248 -30.37 12.37 6.55
N VAL A 249 -30.45 11.43 7.48
CA VAL A 249 -29.89 10.07 7.33
C VAL A 249 -30.54 9.34 6.16
N ASP A 250 -31.87 9.35 6.07
CA ASP A 250 -32.64 8.70 5.00
C ASP A 250 -32.26 9.28 3.62
N ARG A 251 -32.13 10.60 3.54
CA ARG A 251 -31.70 11.27 2.31
C ARG A 251 -30.29 10.88 1.93
N PHE A 252 -29.36 10.85 2.88
CA PHE A 252 -27.99 10.40 2.64
C PHE A 252 -27.97 8.95 2.11
N TYR A 253 -28.68 8.04 2.76
CA TYR A 253 -28.80 6.65 2.31
C TYR A 253 -29.38 6.52 0.90
N ARG A 254 -30.44 7.26 0.59
CA ARG A 254 -31.05 7.26 -0.75
C ARG A 254 -30.06 7.78 -1.79
N THR A 255 -29.34 8.85 -1.49
CA THR A 255 -28.32 9.43 -2.40
C THR A 255 -27.19 8.44 -2.64
N CYS A 256 -26.68 7.78 -1.61
CA CYS A 256 -25.68 6.71 -1.75
C CYS A 256 -26.18 5.59 -2.68
N LYS A 257 -27.42 5.14 -2.50
CA LYS A 257 -28.02 4.08 -3.34
C LYS A 257 -28.11 4.44 -4.81
N LEU A 258 -28.40 5.70 -5.14
CA LEU A 258 -28.47 6.17 -6.53
C LEU A 258 -27.16 6.00 -7.29
N VAL A 259 -26.04 6.06 -6.60
CA VAL A 259 -24.70 5.90 -7.19
C VAL A 259 -24.08 4.53 -6.90
N GLY A 260 -24.89 3.55 -6.48
CA GLY A 260 -24.43 2.18 -6.24
C GLY A 260 -23.67 1.98 -4.92
N ILE A 261 -23.70 2.93 -4.00
CA ILE A 261 -23.11 2.82 -2.67
C ILE A 261 -24.13 2.21 -1.71
N ASN A 262 -23.88 0.97 -1.27
CA ASN A 262 -24.75 0.24 -0.38
C ASN A 262 -24.13 0.14 1.02
N MET A 263 -24.77 0.77 1.99
CA MET A 263 -24.29 0.76 3.37
C MET A 263 -24.54 -0.58 4.04
N SER A 264 -23.59 -1.00 4.85
CA SER A 264 -23.67 -2.25 5.62
C SER A 264 -24.49 -2.05 6.88
N LYS A 265 -25.69 -2.62 6.94
CA LYS A 265 -26.53 -2.59 8.17
C LYS A 265 -25.87 -3.22 9.40
N LYS A 266 -24.91 -4.14 9.18
CA LYS A 266 -24.23 -4.86 10.27
C LYS A 266 -23.05 -4.10 10.85
N LYS A 267 -22.45 -3.19 10.07
CA LYS A 267 -21.20 -2.49 10.42
C LYS A 267 -21.36 -0.97 10.49
N SER A 268 -22.53 -0.46 10.11
CA SER A 268 -22.84 0.95 10.24
C SER A 268 -23.70 1.17 11.48
N TYR A 269 -23.33 2.14 12.29
CA TYR A 269 -24.06 2.49 13.50
C TYR A 269 -24.15 4.00 13.65
N ILE A 270 -25.24 4.43 14.27
CA ILE A 270 -25.54 5.82 14.56
C ILE A 270 -25.35 6.04 16.06
N ASN A 271 -24.60 7.07 16.42
CA ASN A 271 -24.28 7.36 17.80
C ASN A 271 -24.61 8.82 18.15
N ARG A 272 -25.33 9.00 19.27
CA ARG A 272 -25.67 10.32 19.82
C ARG A 272 -24.53 10.93 20.63
N THR A 273 -23.58 10.11 21.12
CA THR A 273 -22.55 10.57 22.07
C THR A 273 -21.35 11.25 21.42
N GLY A 274 -21.40 11.51 20.12
CA GLY A 274 -20.28 12.11 19.40
C GLY A 274 -19.06 11.20 19.25
N THR A 275 -19.21 9.90 19.51
CA THR A 275 -18.15 8.92 19.29
C THR A 275 -18.34 8.24 17.94
N PHE A 276 -17.27 8.07 17.18
CA PHE A 276 -17.30 7.36 15.91
C PHE A 276 -15.93 6.79 15.55
N GLU A 277 -15.94 5.85 14.62
CA GLU A 277 -14.77 5.25 14.03
C GLU A 277 -14.66 5.67 12.55
N PHE A 278 -13.44 5.94 12.12
CA PHE A 278 -13.10 6.18 10.72
C PHE A 278 -11.75 5.56 10.39
N THR A 279 -11.73 4.53 9.56
CA THR A 279 -10.50 3.82 9.14
C THR A 279 -9.62 3.37 10.31
N SER A 280 -10.24 2.75 11.32
CA SER A 280 -9.60 2.30 12.59
C SER A 280 -9.10 3.44 13.49
N PHE A 281 -9.43 4.70 13.20
CA PHE A 281 -9.27 5.80 14.13
C PHE A 281 -10.57 6.06 14.86
N PHE A 282 -10.50 6.13 16.19
CA PHE A 282 -11.65 6.38 17.04
C PHE A 282 -11.64 7.84 17.51
N TYR A 283 -12.75 8.50 17.33
CA TYR A 283 -12.98 9.82 17.86
C TYR A 283 -13.88 9.73 19.08
N ARG A 284 -13.46 10.33 20.18
CA ARG A 284 -14.26 10.41 21.40
C ARG A 284 -13.92 11.69 22.17
N TYR A 285 -14.91 12.52 22.43
CA TYR A 285 -14.78 13.73 23.26
C TYR A 285 -13.58 14.62 22.92
N GLY A 286 -13.33 14.87 21.65
CA GLY A 286 -12.21 15.70 21.21
C GLY A 286 -10.88 14.97 21.01
N PHE A 287 -10.77 13.71 21.44
CA PHE A 287 -9.59 12.89 21.25
C PHE A 287 -9.71 11.99 20.03
N VAL A 288 -8.63 11.90 19.26
CA VAL A 288 -8.50 10.93 18.18
C VAL A 288 -7.43 9.94 18.56
N ALA A 289 -7.80 8.69 18.74
CA ALA A 289 -6.89 7.62 19.08
C ALA A 289 -7.04 6.45 18.11
N ASN A 290 -5.93 5.78 17.83
CA ASN A 290 -5.95 4.48 17.19
C ASN A 290 -5.76 3.45 18.30
N PHE A 291 -6.84 2.80 18.72
CA PHE A 291 -6.71 1.78 19.74
C PHE A 291 -5.94 0.57 19.20
N SER A 292 -5.01 0.10 20.01
CA SER A 292 -4.16 -1.05 19.69
C SER A 292 -4.88 -2.41 19.61
N MET A 293 -6.20 -2.41 19.47
CA MET A 293 -6.99 -3.63 19.28
C MET A 293 -6.63 -4.39 17.99
N GLU A 294 -6.09 -3.69 17.00
CA GLU A 294 -5.52 -4.28 15.79
C GLU A 294 -3.99 -4.25 15.84
N LEU A 295 -3.41 -4.75 16.92
CA LEU A 295 -1.96 -4.84 17.00
C LEU A 295 -1.40 -5.65 15.83
N PRO A 296 -0.41 -5.11 15.10
CA PRO A 296 0.30 -5.91 14.11
C PRO A 296 0.96 -7.11 14.79
N SER A 297 1.19 -8.17 14.03
CA SER A 297 1.94 -9.30 14.52
C SER A 297 3.32 -8.85 14.98
N PHE A 298 3.69 -9.17 16.21
CA PHE A 298 5.03 -8.93 16.75
C PHE A 298 6.03 -10.03 16.36
N GLY A 299 5.64 -10.94 15.49
CA GLY A 299 6.48 -12.03 15.03
C GLY A 299 7.57 -11.58 14.06
N VAL A 300 8.50 -12.49 13.78
CA VAL A 300 9.59 -12.29 12.83
C VAL A 300 9.08 -12.34 11.40
N SER A 301 9.65 -11.48 10.54
CA SER A 301 9.26 -11.39 9.11
C SER A 301 9.88 -12.50 8.25
N GLY A 302 11.03 -13.08 8.66
CA GLY A 302 11.74 -14.13 7.95
C GLY A 302 12.71 -13.62 6.86
N ILE A 303 13.11 -12.36 6.91
CA ILE A 303 14.08 -11.77 5.97
C ILE A 303 15.50 -12.23 6.31
N ASN A 304 16.05 -11.76 7.41
CA ASN A 304 17.29 -12.18 8.05
C ASN A 304 17.32 -11.70 9.50
N GLU A 305 18.28 -12.18 10.29
CA GLU A 305 18.34 -11.85 11.71
C GLU A 305 18.46 -10.35 11.97
N SER A 306 19.31 -9.66 11.24
CA SER A 306 19.55 -8.22 11.42
C SER A 306 18.31 -7.37 11.06
N ALA A 307 17.74 -7.62 9.91
CA ALA A 307 16.54 -6.90 9.44
C ALA A 307 15.33 -7.18 10.34
N ASP A 308 15.11 -8.42 10.73
CA ASP A 308 13.97 -8.80 11.57
C ASP A 308 14.03 -8.21 12.96
N MET A 309 15.22 -8.08 13.55
CA MET A 309 15.39 -7.38 14.82
C MET A 309 14.99 -5.91 14.68
N SER A 310 15.51 -5.22 13.68
CA SER A 310 15.20 -3.81 13.42
C SER A 310 13.73 -3.57 13.11
N ILE A 311 13.12 -4.42 12.30
CA ILE A 311 11.69 -4.36 11.98
C ILE A 311 10.83 -4.56 13.23
N GLY A 312 11.14 -5.58 14.04
CA GLY A 312 10.35 -5.91 15.22
C GLY A 312 10.35 -4.79 16.26
N VAL A 313 11.51 -4.23 16.58
CA VAL A 313 11.59 -3.11 17.53
C VAL A 313 10.95 -1.84 16.98
N THR A 314 11.06 -1.58 15.68
CA THR A 314 10.42 -0.45 15.01
C THR A 314 8.89 -0.58 15.01
N VAL A 315 8.36 -1.78 14.80
CA VAL A 315 6.92 -2.05 14.90
C VAL A 315 6.39 -1.72 16.28
N ILE A 316 7.09 -2.13 17.34
CA ILE A 316 6.69 -1.83 18.73
C ILE A 316 6.76 -0.32 18.99
N LYS A 317 7.85 0.34 18.59
CA LYS A 317 8.00 1.80 18.66
C LYS A 317 6.84 2.54 18.00
N ASN A 318 6.53 2.19 16.76
CA ASN A 318 5.48 2.83 16.00
C ASN A 318 4.08 2.60 16.60
N ASN A 319 3.84 1.43 17.20
CA ASN A 319 2.61 1.19 17.93
C ASN A 319 2.49 2.04 19.21
N MET A 320 3.59 2.29 19.91
CA MET A 320 3.58 3.22 21.04
C MET A 320 3.27 4.65 20.62
N ILE A 321 3.83 5.10 19.49
CA ILE A 321 3.67 6.47 19.01
C ILE A 321 2.29 6.68 18.37
N ASN A 322 1.87 5.76 17.51
CA ASN A 322 0.72 5.95 16.63
C ASN A 322 -0.55 5.23 17.11
N ASN A 323 -0.43 4.13 17.84
CA ASN A 323 -1.53 3.23 18.17
C ASN A 323 -1.85 3.16 19.64
N ASP A 324 -1.35 4.11 20.43
CA ASP A 324 -1.61 4.23 21.86
C ASP A 324 -1.28 2.95 22.67
N LEU A 325 -0.22 2.25 22.27
CA LEU A 325 0.28 1.10 22.98
C LEU A 325 0.96 1.58 24.27
N GLY A 326 0.39 1.23 25.43
CA GLY A 326 0.91 1.63 26.73
C GLY A 326 2.30 1.04 27.03
N PRO A 327 3.11 1.70 27.87
CA PRO A 327 4.49 1.28 28.15
C PRO A 327 4.63 -0.15 28.67
N ALA A 328 3.76 -0.57 29.57
CA ALA A 328 3.78 -1.92 30.12
C ALA A 328 3.50 -2.98 29.04
N THR A 329 2.48 -2.75 28.21
CA THR A 329 2.13 -3.65 27.10
C THR A 329 3.22 -3.67 26.03
N ALA A 330 3.85 -2.52 25.74
CA ALA A 330 4.97 -2.44 24.82
C ALA A 330 6.17 -3.25 25.31
N GLN A 331 6.49 -3.18 26.61
CA GLN A 331 7.56 -3.98 27.22
C GLN A 331 7.26 -5.48 27.15
N MET A 332 6.01 -5.87 27.39
CA MET A 332 5.58 -7.28 27.23
C MET A 332 5.70 -7.73 25.78
N ALA A 333 5.25 -6.90 24.84
CA ALA A 333 5.35 -7.18 23.40
C ALA A 333 6.81 -7.35 22.96
N LEU A 334 7.71 -6.51 23.47
CA LEU A 334 9.15 -6.63 23.21
C LEU A 334 9.71 -7.96 23.71
N GLN A 335 9.36 -8.36 24.93
CA GLN A 335 9.80 -9.65 25.48
C GLN A 335 9.28 -10.84 24.67
N LEU A 336 8.01 -10.79 24.25
CA LEU A 336 7.43 -11.82 23.39
C LEU A 336 8.10 -11.87 22.02
N PHE A 337 8.36 -10.71 21.42
CA PHE A 337 9.09 -10.61 20.16
C PHE A 337 10.49 -11.21 20.26
N ILE A 338 11.27 -10.85 21.27
CA ILE A 338 12.62 -11.40 21.49
C ILE A 338 12.58 -12.92 21.69
N LYS A 339 11.58 -13.41 22.38
CA LYS A 339 11.39 -14.85 22.60
C LYS A 339 11.09 -15.56 21.26
N ASP A 340 10.17 -15.04 20.47
CA ASP A 340 9.84 -15.56 19.13
C ASP A 340 11.07 -15.50 18.20
N TYR A 341 11.80 -14.40 18.22
CA TYR A 341 13.03 -14.22 17.47
C TYR A 341 14.08 -15.28 17.80
N ARG A 342 14.33 -15.53 19.09
CA ARG A 342 15.27 -16.56 19.54
C ARG A 342 14.85 -17.98 19.12
N TYR A 343 13.56 -18.28 19.17
CA TYR A 343 13.05 -19.58 18.72
C TYR A 343 13.15 -19.72 17.20
N THR A 344 12.79 -18.70 16.44
CA THR A 344 12.81 -18.73 14.97
C THR A 344 14.23 -18.90 14.44
N TYR A 345 15.17 -18.10 14.94
CA TYR A 345 16.56 -18.14 14.50
C TYR A 345 17.45 -19.09 15.32
N ARG A 346 16.88 -19.78 16.29
CA ARG A 346 17.60 -20.73 17.16
C ARG A 346 18.81 -20.12 17.85
N CYS A 347 18.73 -18.85 18.21
CA CYS A 347 19.78 -18.05 18.83
C CYS A 347 19.49 -17.79 20.31
N HIS A 348 19.27 -18.87 21.07
CA HIS A 348 19.11 -18.77 22.51
C HIS A 348 20.41 -18.27 23.17
N ARG A 349 20.29 -17.68 24.36
CA ARG A 349 21.47 -17.19 25.10
C ARG A 349 22.52 -18.28 25.23
N GLY A 350 23.79 -17.90 25.10
CA GLY A 350 24.90 -18.83 25.13
C GLY A 350 25.08 -19.54 26.50
N ASP A 351 24.51 -18.99 27.58
CA ASP A 351 24.48 -19.58 28.92
C ASP A 351 23.28 -20.48 29.22
N THR A 352 22.38 -20.63 28.26
CA THR A 352 21.17 -21.47 28.42
C THR A 352 21.46 -22.96 28.20
N GLN A 353 20.64 -23.79 28.84
CA GLN A 353 20.67 -25.24 28.64
C GLN A 353 19.87 -25.70 27.40
N ILE A 354 19.15 -24.81 26.73
CA ILE A 354 18.35 -25.14 25.57
C ILE A 354 19.26 -25.59 24.42
N GLN A 355 19.03 -26.80 23.92
CA GLN A 355 19.80 -27.41 22.84
C GLN A 355 19.15 -27.11 21.49
N THR A 356 19.89 -26.50 20.58
CA THR A 356 19.50 -26.27 19.18
C THR A 356 20.67 -26.59 18.25
N ARG A 357 20.45 -26.58 16.94
CA ARG A 357 21.56 -26.78 15.98
C ARG A 357 22.69 -25.77 16.12
N ARG A 358 22.40 -24.57 16.61
CA ARG A 358 23.38 -23.49 16.81
C ARG A 358 23.98 -23.45 18.21
N SER A 359 23.50 -24.31 19.13
CA SER A 359 23.92 -24.24 20.54
C SER A 359 25.41 -24.38 20.73
N PHE A 360 26.07 -25.24 19.96
CA PHE A 360 27.51 -25.45 20.07
C PHE A 360 28.30 -24.18 19.68
N GLU A 361 27.94 -23.58 18.55
CA GLU A 361 28.60 -22.36 18.07
C GLU A 361 28.36 -21.18 19.03
N LEU A 362 27.13 -21.02 19.51
CA LEU A 362 26.75 -19.92 20.41
C LEU A 362 27.39 -20.07 21.79
N LYS A 363 27.50 -21.29 22.33
CA LYS A 363 28.20 -21.54 23.58
C LYS A 363 29.68 -21.24 23.46
N LYS A 364 30.32 -21.70 22.37
CA LYS A 364 31.73 -21.42 22.12
C LYS A 364 31.99 -19.90 22.02
N LEU A 365 31.14 -19.18 21.31
CA LEU A 365 31.26 -17.72 21.20
C LEU A 365 31.05 -17.04 22.54
N TRP A 366 30.07 -17.50 23.35
CA TRP A 366 29.81 -17.00 24.68
C TRP A 366 31.03 -17.17 25.60
N GLU A 367 31.65 -18.35 25.61
CA GLU A 367 32.81 -18.63 26.42
C GLU A 367 34.05 -17.83 26.01
N GLN A 368 34.22 -17.61 24.69
CA GLN A 368 35.33 -16.84 24.13
C GLN A 368 35.19 -15.33 24.31
N THR A 369 34.00 -14.84 24.58
CA THR A 369 33.71 -13.40 24.66
C THR A 369 33.91 -12.91 26.09
N ARG A 370 34.68 -11.83 26.26
CA ARG A 370 34.86 -11.18 27.55
C ARG A 370 33.64 -10.38 27.98
N SER A 371 33.16 -9.51 27.08
CA SER A 371 31.97 -8.70 27.27
C SER A 371 30.75 -9.37 26.66
N LYS A 372 30.06 -10.18 27.44
CA LYS A 372 28.89 -10.93 27.00
C LYS A 372 27.68 -10.03 26.67
N ALA A 373 27.60 -8.88 27.34
CA ALA A 373 26.58 -7.88 27.06
C ALA A 373 26.70 -7.26 25.67
N GLY A 374 27.92 -7.28 25.09
CA GLY A 374 28.15 -6.79 23.71
C GLY A 374 27.73 -7.75 22.62
N LEU A 375 27.46 -9.02 22.91
CA LEU A 375 26.98 -9.96 21.92
C LEU A 375 25.56 -9.60 21.44
N LEU A 376 25.35 -9.63 20.13
CA LEU A 376 24.00 -9.47 19.56
C LEU A 376 23.08 -10.61 20.02
N VAL A 377 21.79 -10.36 20.08
CA VAL A 377 20.78 -11.39 20.37
C VAL A 377 20.89 -12.55 19.37
N SER A 378 21.18 -12.26 18.10
CA SER A 378 21.41 -13.25 17.06
C SER A 378 22.64 -14.13 17.29
N ASP A 379 23.60 -13.68 18.08
CA ASP A 379 24.79 -14.42 18.50
C ASP A 379 24.69 -14.98 19.93
N GLY A 380 23.50 -15.07 20.47
CA GLY A 380 23.24 -15.63 21.79
C GLY A 380 23.47 -14.65 22.95
N GLY A 381 23.55 -13.36 22.66
CA GLY A 381 23.68 -12.32 23.68
C GLY A 381 22.37 -11.97 24.39
N PRO A 382 22.45 -11.18 25.46
CA PRO A 382 21.29 -10.70 26.21
C PRO A 382 20.53 -9.66 25.40
N ASN A 383 19.24 -9.50 25.65
CA ASN A 383 18.45 -8.41 25.10
C ASN A 383 18.61 -7.15 25.95
N LEU A 384 19.20 -6.09 25.37
CA LEU A 384 19.34 -4.80 26.01
C LEU A 384 18.26 -3.79 25.60
N TYR A 385 17.35 -4.17 24.70
CA TYR A 385 16.24 -3.32 24.35
C TYR A 385 15.24 -3.17 25.49
N ASN A 386 14.75 -1.94 25.62
CA ASN A 386 13.60 -1.57 26.43
C ASN A 386 12.81 -0.48 25.70
N ILE A 387 11.68 -0.07 26.24
CA ILE A 387 10.81 0.93 25.60
C ILE A 387 11.47 2.31 25.36
N ARG A 388 12.61 2.60 26.00
CA ARG A 388 13.30 3.89 25.88
C ARG A 388 14.30 3.93 24.72
N ASN A 389 14.80 2.79 24.27
CA ASN A 389 15.88 2.69 23.28
C ASN A 389 15.48 1.97 21.98
N LEU A 390 14.18 1.79 21.71
CA LEU A 390 13.67 1.12 20.51
C LEU A 390 14.06 1.83 19.20
N HIS A 391 14.47 3.08 19.25
CA HIS A 391 14.91 3.86 18.10
C HIS A 391 16.38 3.65 17.74
N ILE A 392 17.14 2.97 18.59
CA ILE A 392 18.57 2.74 18.41
C ILE A 392 18.79 1.35 17.81
N PRO A 393 19.55 1.19 16.71
CA PRO A 393 19.93 -0.12 16.19
C PRO A 393 20.71 -0.92 17.25
N GLU A 394 20.52 -2.24 17.27
CA GLU A 394 21.14 -3.10 18.28
C GLU A 394 22.67 -2.98 18.27
N VAL A 395 23.29 -2.92 17.08
CA VAL A 395 24.75 -2.74 16.96
C VAL A 395 25.21 -1.45 17.62
N CYS A 396 24.49 -0.35 17.39
CA CYS A 396 24.82 0.94 18.00
C CYS A 396 24.60 0.92 19.53
N LEU A 397 23.52 0.27 19.98
CA LEU A 397 23.21 0.13 21.41
C LEU A 397 24.29 -0.62 22.17
N LYS A 398 24.91 -1.62 21.54
CA LYS A 398 25.92 -2.48 22.14
C LYS A 398 27.36 -2.12 21.74
N TRP A 399 27.57 -1.10 20.91
CA TRP A 399 28.87 -0.80 20.30
C TRP A 399 30.01 -0.68 21.31
N GLU A 400 29.81 0.10 22.35
CA GLU A 400 30.82 0.31 23.39
C GLU A 400 31.04 -0.92 24.28
N LEU A 401 30.08 -1.83 24.32
CA LEU A 401 30.15 -3.07 25.10
C LEU A 401 30.79 -4.22 24.33
N MET A 402 30.97 -4.09 23.00
CA MET A 402 31.53 -5.14 22.16
C MET A 402 33.01 -5.29 22.34
N ASP A 403 33.49 -6.53 22.42
CA ASP A 403 34.91 -6.84 22.29
C ASP A 403 35.39 -6.43 20.88
N GLU A 404 36.62 -5.93 20.80
CA GLU A 404 37.17 -5.41 19.53
C GLU A 404 37.22 -6.47 18.43
N ASP A 405 37.63 -7.68 18.75
CA ASP A 405 37.65 -8.82 17.80
C ASP A 405 36.24 -9.19 17.32
N TYR A 406 35.27 -9.15 18.21
CA TYR A 406 33.87 -9.43 17.86
C TYR A 406 33.31 -8.33 16.96
N ARG A 407 33.58 -7.07 17.30
CA ARG A 407 33.19 -5.90 16.52
C ARG A 407 33.73 -5.98 15.09
N GLY A 408 35.02 -6.28 14.92
CA GLY A 408 35.66 -6.40 13.62
C GLY A 408 35.13 -7.56 12.76
N ARG A 409 34.72 -8.67 13.38
CA ARG A 409 34.10 -9.81 12.68
C ARG A 409 32.64 -9.56 12.31
N LEU A 410 31.92 -8.84 13.14
CA LEU A 410 30.50 -8.59 12.98
C LEU A 410 30.21 -7.60 11.85
N CYS A 411 30.94 -6.47 11.84
CA CYS A 411 30.70 -5.37 10.91
C CYS A 411 31.66 -5.46 9.74
N ASN A 412 31.35 -6.32 8.77
CA ASN A 412 32.13 -6.42 7.54
C ASN A 412 31.66 -5.36 6.54
N PRO A 413 32.46 -4.29 6.28
CA PRO A 413 32.13 -3.24 5.33
C PRO A 413 32.06 -3.74 3.88
N LEU A 414 32.64 -4.92 3.59
CA LEU A 414 32.62 -5.55 2.27
C LEU A 414 31.46 -6.54 2.09
N ASN A 415 30.47 -6.55 2.98
CA ASN A 415 29.29 -7.41 2.80
C ASN A 415 28.49 -6.96 1.57
N PRO A 416 28.55 -7.70 0.44
CA PRO A 416 27.95 -7.28 -0.84
C PRO A 416 26.41 -7.40 -0.84
N PHE A 417 25.82 -7.97 0.21
CA PHE A 417 24.39 -8.26 0.30
C PHE A 417 23.59 -7.13 0.95
N VAL A 418 24.25 -6.14 1.51
CA VAL A 418 23.60 -4.96 2.09
C VAL A 418 23.99 -3.76 1.26
N SER A 419 23.00 -3.02 0.78
CA SER A 419 23.22 -1.75 0.10
C SER A 419 23.83 -0.75 1.09
N HIS A 420 25.14 -0.64 1.08
CA HIS A 420 25.86 0.40 1.82
C HIS A 420 25.72 1.71 1.06
N LYS A 421 24.71 2.49 1.38
CA LYS A 421 24.82 3.91 1.11
C LYS A 421 25.70 4.48 2.21
N GLU A 422 27.02 4.47 1.93
CA GLU A 422 28.04 5.20 2.67
C GLU A 422 28.11 4.87 4.17
N ILE A 423 28.75 3.76 4.50
CA ILE A 423 29.26 3.55 5.86
C ILE A 423 30.62 4.24 5.89
N GLU A 424 30.67 5.46 6.36
CA GLU A 424 31.94 6.09 6.73
C GLU A 424 32.42 5.52 8.06
N SER A 425 33.56 4.86 8.04
CA SER A 425 34.28 4.50 9.23
C SER A 425 35.11 5.70 9.68
N VAL A 426 34.61 6.46 10.65
CA VAL A 426 35.37 7.52 11.27
C VAL A 426 35.82 7.02 12.64
N ASN A 427 37.14 6.94 12.87
CA ASN A 427 37.75 6.54 14.14
C ASN A 427 37.25 5.19 14.72
N ASN A 428 37.15 4.15 13.90
CA ASN A 428 36.63 2.83 14.28
C ASN A 428 35.15 2.81 14.77
N ALA A 429 34.43 3.89 14.64
CA ALA A 429 32.99 3.91 14.87
C ALA A 429 32.23 3.59 13.59
N VAL A 430 31.22 2.74 13.66
CA VAL A 430 30.27 2.54 12.56
C VAL A 430 29.38 3.76 12.51
N VAL A 431 29.57 4.61 11.53
CA VAL A 431 28.68 5.73 11.27
C VAL A 431 27.47 5.20 10.49
N MET A 432 26.28 5.47 10.98
CA MET A 432 25.06 5.14 10.31
C MET A 432 25.00 5.83 8.94
N PRO A 433 24.57 5.15 7.87
CA PRO A 433 24.40 5.81 6.59
C PRO A 433 23.43 6.98 6.71
N ALA A 434 23.79 8.10 6.08
CA ALA A 434 22.91 9.27 6.03
C ALA A 434 21.55 8.88 5.43
N HIS A 435 20.50 9.16 6.19
CA HIS A 435 19.15 8.70 5.86
C HIS A 435 18.59 9.35 4.62
N GLY A 436 18.41 8.56 3.56
CA GLY A 436 17.32 8.83 2.65
C GLY A 436 16.02 8.30 3.30
N PRO A 437 14.84 8.94 3.11
CA PRO A 437 13.60 8.45 3.68
C PRO A 437 13.35 7.04 3.17
N ALA A 438 13.34 6.06 4.09
CA ALA A 438 12.92 4.70 3.80
C ALA A 438 11.43 4.76 3.45
N LYS A 439 11.08 4.57 2.19
CA LYS A 439 9.71 4.78 1.68
C LYS A 439 8.70 3.73 2.15
N SER A 440 9.11 2.63 2.77
CA SER A 440 8.21 1.53 3.13
C SER A 440 8.42 0.91 4.51
N MET A 441 9.62 1.00 5.08
CA MET A 441 9.93 0.51 6.43
C MET A 441 10.94 1.47 7.07
N GLU A 442 10.50 2.17 8.09
CA GLU A 442 11.33 3.09 8.86
C GLU A 442 12.15 2.30 9.89
N TYR A 443 13.18 1.63 9.45
CA TYR A 443 14.18 1.06 10.35
C TYR A 443 15.58 1.33 9.81
N ASP A 444 16.46 1.62 10.76
CA ASP A 444 17.88 1.79 10.46
C ASP A 444 18.56 0.42 10.55
N ALA A 445 19.16 -0.02 9.46
CA ALA A 445 19.87 -1.27 9.40
C ALA A 445 21.38 -1.02 9.30
N VAL A 446 22.13 -1.55 10.24
CA VAL A 446 23.58 -1.64 10.15
C VAL A 446 23.95 -2.96 9.49
N ALA A 447 24.84 -2.91 8.49
CA ALA A 447 25.32 -4.11 7.82
C ALA A 447 26.15 -4.97 8.77
N THR A 448 25.74 -6.22 8.94
CA THR A 448 26.44 -7.20 9.77
C THR A 448 26.53 -8.54 9.04
N THR A 449 27.28 -9.49 9.59
CA THR A 449 27.32 -10.88 9.10
C THR A 449 25.96 -11.58 9.16
N HIS A 450 25.00 -11.02 9.91
CA HIS A 450 23.62 -11.50 9.98
C HIS A 450 22.69 -10.90 8.94
N SER A 451 23.20 -10.02 8.08
CA SER A 451 22.43 -9.39 6.97
C SER A 451 22.56 -10.22 5.70
N TRP A 452 22.24 -11.49 5.77
CA TRP A 452 22.31 -12.42 4.64
C TRP A 452 21.09 -12.34 3.73
N ILE A 453 21.29 -12.73 2.46
CA ILE A 453 20.21 -12.84 1.47
C ILE A 453 20.17 -14.29 0.98
N PRO A 454 18.99 -14.94 0.94
CA PRO A 454 18.90 -16.31 0.46
C PRO A 454 19.31 -16.41 -1.02
N LYS A 455 20.12 -17.41 -1.35
CA LYS A 455 20.46 -17.71 -2.76
C LYS A 455 19.20 -18.11 -3.52
N ARG A 456 18.91 -17.42 -4.61
CA ARG A 456 17.84 -17.79 -5.52
C ARG A 456 18.28 -18.97 -6.39
N ASN A 457 17.34 -19.88 -6.66
CA ASN A 457 17.59 -20.96 -7.62
C ASN A 457 17.81 -20.37 -9.02
N ARG A 458 18.83 -20.85 -9.76
CA ARG A 458 19.12 -20.38 -11.12
C ARG A 458 17.94 -20.55 -12.08
N SER A 459 17.14 -21.63 -11.91
CA SER A 459 15.93 -21.83 -12.71
C SER A 459 14.89 -20.74 -12.52
N ILE A 460 14.74 -20.23 -11.29
CA ILE A 460 13.83 -19.11 -10.97
C ILE A 460 14.37 -17.81 -11.58
N LEU A 461 15.70 -17.58 -11.51
CA LEU A 461 16.34 -16.42 -12.14
C LEU A 461 16.15 -16.43 -13.66
N ASN A 462 16.34 -17.57 -14.32
CA ASN A 462 16.13 -17.69 -15.77
C ASN A 462 14.67 -17.46 -16.16
N THR A 463 13.72 -17.94 -15.38
CA THR A 463 12.29 -17.71 -15.59
C THR A 463 11.94 -16.23 -15.38
N SER A 464 12.51 -15.59 -14.35
CA SER A 464 12.33 -14.16 -14.09
C SER A 464 12.95 -13.30 -15.19
N GLN A 465 14.12 -13.64 -15.70
CA GLN A 465 14.77 -12.93 -16.80
C GLN A 465 14.00 -13.06 -18.11
N ARG A 466 13.43 -14.23 -18.41
CA ARG A 466 12.54 -14.41 -19.57
C ARG A 466 11.26 -13.57 -19.43
N GLY A 467 10.66 -13.55 -18.25
CA GLY A 467 9.49 -12.72 -17.98
C GLY A 467 9.81 -11.22 -18.13
N ILE A 468 10.96 -10.76 -17.66
CA ILE A 468 11.41 -9.38 -17.84
C ILE A 468 11.60 -9.03 -19.31
N LEU A 469 12.23 -9.93 -20.11
CA LEU A 469 12.41 -9.75 -21.55
C LEU A 469 11.07 -9.69 -22.31
N GLU A 470 10.12 -10.56 -21.97
CA GLU A 470 8.77 -10.54 -22.56
C GLU A 470 8.03 -9.27 -22.18
N ASP A 471 8.13 -8.84 -20.91
CA ASP A 471 7.54 -7.59 -20.42
C ASP A 471 8.20 -6.36 -21.06
N GLU A 472 9.50 -6.38 -21.28
CA GLU A 472 10.24 -5.32 -21.97
C GLU A 472 9.85 -5.21 -23.44
N GLN A 473 9.71 -6.33 -24.14
CA GLN A 473 9.22 -6.37 -25.53
C GLN A 473 7.76 -5.89 -25.61
N MET A 474 6.93 -6.29 -24.67
CA MET A 474 5.55 -5.83 -24.59
C MET A 474 5.48 -4.32 -24.31
N TYR A 475 6.31 -3.82 -23.39
CA TYR A 475 6.43 -2.40 -23.10
C TYR A 475 6.86 -1.61 -24.33
N GLN A 476 7.86 -2.10 -25.09
CA GLN A 476 8.32 -1.46 -26.32
C GLN A 476 7.22 -1.41 -27.38
N LYS A 477 6.46 -2.50 -27.53
CA LYS A 477 5.28 -2.53 -28.41
C LYS A 477 4.22 -1.52 -27.99
N CYS A 478 3.97 -1.38 -26.70
CA CYS A 478 3.03 -0.39 -26.15
C CYS A 478 3.54 1.05 -26.40
N CYS A 479 4.82 1.32 -26.23
CA CYS A 479 5.43 2.61 -26.53
C CYS A 479 5.29 2.96 -28.02
N ASN A 480 5.61 2.02 -28.91
CA ASN A 480 5.51 2.21 -30.36
C ASN A 480 4.06 2.45 -30.80
N LEU A 481 3.10 1.76 -30.16
CA LEU A 481 1.66 2.00 -30.41
C LEU A 481 1.26 3.39 -29.89
N PHE A 482 1.71 3.78 -28.71
CA PHE A 482 1.43 5.10 -28.15
C PHE A 482 1.98 6.21 -29.05
N GLU A 483 3.22 6.09 -29.50
CA GLU A 483 3.84 7.03 -30.46
C GLU A 483 3.08 7.10 -31.78
N LYS A 484 2.53 5.98 -32.25
CA LYS A 484 1.74 5.94 -33.47
C LYS A 484 0.38 6.64 -33.33
N PHE A 485 -0.27 6.53 -32.18
CA PHE A 485 -1.56 7.17 -31.92
C PHE A 485 -1.44 8.62 -31.45
N PHE A 486 -0.31 9.01 -30.86
CA PHE A 486 -0.06 10.34 -30.32
C PHE A 486 1.27 10.92 -30.84
N PRO A 487 1.43 11.10 -32.17
CA PRO A 487 2.71 11.50 -32.76
C PRO A 487 3.17 12.91 -32.35
N SER A 488 2.27 13.74 -31.83
CA SER A 488 2.53 15.10 -31.39
C SER A 488 2.81 15.22 -29.89
N SER A 489 2.76 14.12 -29.14
CA SER A 489 3.09 14.17 -27.72
C SER A 489 4.59 14.44 -27.57
N SER A 490 4.93 15.54 -26.93
CA SER A 490 6.30 15.93 -26.59
C SER A 490 7.00 14.94 -25.63
N TYR A 491 6.37 13.86 -25.29
CA TYR A 491 6.93 12.72 -24.59
C TYR A 491 7.72 11.80 -25.53
N ARG A 492 8.65 12.37 -26.26
CA ARG A 492 9.74 11.54 -26.78
C ARG A 492 10.51 11.04 -25.58
N ARG A 493 10.38 9.75 -25.29
CA ARG A 493 11.33 9.08 -24.45
C ARG A 493 12.70 9.46 -24.95
N PRO A 494 13.57 10.05 -24.16
CA PRO A 494 14.94 10.29 -24.61
C PRO A 494 15.57 8.93 -24.86
N VAL A 495 15.54 8.52 -26.12
CA VAL A 495 16.21 7.30 -26.59
C VAL A 495 17.69 7.57 -26.44
N GLY A 496 18.36 6.77 -25.61
CA GLY A 496 19.80 6.87 -25.42
C GLY A 496 20.28 7.65 -24.21
N ILE A 497 19.46 7.89 -23.17
CA ILE A 497 19.98 8.38 -21.90
C ILE A 497 20.82 7.28 -21.26
N SER A 498 22.14 7.43 -21.39
CA SER A 498 23.10 6.48 -20.87
C SER A 498 23.49 6.73 -19.40
N SER A 499 23.11 7.87 -18.82
CA SER A 499 23.45 8.22 -17.45
C SER A 499 22.39 9.03 -16.73
N MET A 500 22.37 8.95 -15.39
CA MET A 500 21.49 9.73 -14.52
C MET A 500 21.68 11.24 -14.69
N VAL A 501 22.92 11.69 -14.93
CA VAL A 501 23.23 13.11 -15.17
C VAL A 501 22.53 13.63 -16.42
N GLU A 502 22.53 12.85 -17.50
CA GLU A 502 21.85 13.19 -18.76
C GLU A 502 20.32 13.30 -18.58
N ALA A 503 19.76 12.38 -17.79
CA ALA A 503 18.36 12.43 -17.42
C ALA A 503 18.01 13.68 -16.59
N MET A 504 18.87 14.04 -15.64
CA MET A 504 18.67 15.23 -14.81
C MET A 504 18.78 16.54 -15.63
N VAL A 505 19.78 16.64 -16.52
CA VAL A 505 19.96 17.80 -17.41
C VAL A 505 18.78 17.94 -18.37
N SER A 506 18.35 16.83 -18.98
CA SER A 506 17.18 16.82 -19.85
C SER A 506 15.92 17.25 -19.11
N ARG A 507 15.73 16.79 -17.90
CA ARG A 507 14.61 17.18 -17.04
C ARG A 507 14.66 18.66 -16.68
N ALA A 508 15.80 19.16 -16.24
CA ALA A 508 15.98 20.56 -15.89
C ALA A 508 15.67 21.50 -17.07
N ARG A 509 16.06 21.12 -18.29
CA ARG A 509 15.74 21.87 -19.50
C ARG A 509 14.25 21.91 -19.81
N ILE A 510 13.57 20.77 -19.65
CA ILE A 510 12.12 20.67 -19.88
C ILE A 510 11.37 21.52 -18.85
N ASP A 511 11.70 21.36 -17.59
CA ASP A 511 11.05 22.10 -16.49
C ASP A 511 11.28 23.60 -16.64
N ALA A 512 12.50 24.04 -16.95
CA ALA A 512 12.81 25.45 -17.20
C ALA A 512 12.03 26.04 -18.40
N ARG A 513 11.83 25.23 -19.46
CA ARG A 513 11.02 25.65 -20.62
C ARG A 513 9.56 25.81 -20.26
N ILE A 514 9.00 24.85 -19.51
CA ILE A 514 7.61 24.91 -19.03
C ILE A 514 7.41 26.12 -18.11
N ASP A 515 8.37 26.38 -17.21
CA ASP A 515 8.28 27.50 -16.28
C ASP A 515 8.43 28.87 -17.00
N PHE A 516 9.25 28.94 -18.03
CA PHE A 516 9.35 30.12 -18.87
C PHE A 516 8.08 30.36 -19.70
N GLU A 517 7.54 29.33 -20.36
CA GLU A 517 6.30 29.43 -21.15
C GLU A 517 5.08 29.73 -20.27
N SER A 518 5.09 29.28 -19.02
CA SER A 518 4.04 29.59 -18.04
C SER A 518 4.23 30.94 -17.31
N GLY A 519 5.30 31.68 -17.61
CA GLY A 519 5.60 32.99 -17.02
C GLY A 519 6.09 32.94 -15.56
N ARG A 520 6.52 31.76 -15.07
CA ARG A 520 7.00 31.58 -13.68
C ARG A 520 8.43 32.06 -13.48
N ILE A 521 9.23 31.99 -14.53
CA ILE A 521 10.62 32.47 -14.51
C ILE A 521 10.85 33.52 -15.59
N LYS A 522 11.80 34.45 -15.33
CA LYS A 522 12.18 35.51 -16.26
C LYS A 522 13.13 34.99 -17.34
N LYS A 523 13.25 35.73 -18.43
CA LYS A 523 14.13 35.39 -19.55
C LYS A 523 15.61 35.21 -19.15
N GLU A 524 16.05 36.00 -18.19
CA GLU A 524 17.43 35.96 -17.66
C GLU A 524 17.67 34.68 -16.88
N GLU A 525 16.75 34.28 -16.00
CA GLU A 525 16.81 33.05 -15.21
C GLU A 525 16.75 31.81 -16.13
N PHE A 526 15.89 31.84 -17.15
CA PHE A 526 15.82 30.79 -18.16
C PHE A 526 17.16 30.63 -18.90
N ALA A 527 17.76 31.73 -19.32
CA ALA A 527 19.06 31.74 -20.01
C ALA A 527 20.18 31.19 -19.12
N GLU A 528 20.18 31.51 -17.83
CA GLU A 528 21.15 31.02 -16.86
C GLU A 528 21.02 29.50 -16.65
N ILE A 529 19.80 28.99 -16.47
CA ILE A 529 19.56 27.54 -16.34
C ILE A 529 20.01 26.80 -17.59
N MET A 530 19.71 27.31 -18.78
CA MET A 530 20.12 26.70 -20.04
C MET A 530 21.63 26.70 -20.20
N LYS A 531 22.33 27.75 -19.75
CA LYS A 531 23.79 27.83 -19.74
C LYS A 531 24.42 26.79 -18.80
N ILE A 532 23.90 26.67 -17.57
CA ILE A 532 24.33 25.65 -16.60
C ILE A 532 24.17 24.23 -17.19
N CYS A 533 23.04 23.94 -17.79
CA CYS A 533 22.78 22.65 -18.43
C CYS A 533 23.79 22.35 -19.54
N SER A 534 24.13 23.35 -20.35
CA SER A 534 25.13 23.19 -21.43
C SER A 534 26.53 22.97 -20.90
N THR A 535 26.93 23.69 -19.85
CA THR A 535 28.24 23.51 -19.20
C THR A 535 28.40 22.11 -18.61
N ILE A 536 27.35 21.55 -17.99
CA ILE A 536 27.39 20.18 -17.45
C ILE A 536 27.57 19.16 -18.57
N GLU A 537 26.94 19.33 -19.73
CA GLU A 537 27.10 18.46 -20.88
C GLU A 537 28.52 18.54 -21.50
N GLU A 538 29.10 19.73 -21.57
CA GLU A 538 30.46 19.96 -22.05
C GLU A 538 31.50 19.31 -21.13
N LEU A 539 31.40 19.50 -19.82
CA LEU A 539 32.27 18.87 -18.83
C LEU A 539 32.20 17.32 -18.89
N ARG A 540 31.07 16.78 -19.27
CA ARG A 540 30.91 15.34 -19.45
C ARG A 540 31.55 14.83 -20.74
N ARG A 541 31.50 15.60 -21.83
CA ARG A 541 32.14 15.20 -23.10
C ARG A 541 33.67 15.22 -23.03
N GLN A 542 34.22 15.98 -22.08
CA GLN A 542 35.64 16.08 -21.81
C GLN A 542 36.18 14.96 -20.91
N ARG A 543 35.33 14.21 -20.25
CA ARG A 543 35.62 13.00 -19.48
C ARG A 543 35.32 11.73 -20.31
#